data_d4dab4884814ca9423335da928ad5f97
#
_entry.id   d4dab4884814ca9423335da928ad5f97
#
_cell.length_a   1.000
_cell.length_b   1.000
_cell.length_c   1.000
_cell.angle_alpha   90.00
_cell.angle_beta   90.00
_cell.angle_gamma   90.00
#
_symmetry.space_group_name_H-M   'P 1'
#
loop_
_entity.id
_entity.type
_entity.pdbx_description
1 polymer ?
#
loop_
_entity_poly.entity_id
_entity_poly.type
_entity_poly.pdbx_seq_one_letter_code
_entity_poly.pdbx_strand_id
1 'polypeptide(L)'
;GTKNQMNSEIDDIGGGQIAISVSDEAQTDEEWITADDVEAIRAVDGIEGVNVSDSFSGETTTGKGNFSLMLTGEGPDAKLLNNATMKHGVYFGENEVQEAKNVCVLSDADAKRLFGTDDVVGMTVDVNCYGLTKSLRICGVTTQKENGTFVSYTYEGMPVTINVPYTTMNEFTGVSDYFFSVTMQADKSLNSQDVADKVVKLMEKRHQCAGEDYFQVQSFQ
;
A
#
# COMPACT_ATOMS: atom_id res chain seq x y z
N GLY A 1 -8.74 32.29 0.96
CA GLY A 1 -7.37 32.40 1.43
C GLY A 1 -6.50 31.22 1.01
N THR A 2 -5.23 31.33 1.21
CA THR A 2 -4.25 30.30 0.85
C THR A 2 -4.56 28.92 1.46
N LYS A 3 -5.14 28.91 2.65
CA LYS A 3 -5.50 27.69 3.35
C LYS A 3 -6.62 26.92 2.64
N ASN A 4 -7.64 27.66 2.15
CA ASN A 4 -8.74 27.04 1.40
C ASN A 4 -8.28 26.56 0.03
N GLN A 5 -7.34 27.25 -0.58
CA GLN A 5 -6.78 26.88 -1.87
C GLN A 5 -5.92 25.60 -1.75
N MET A 6 -5.15 25.46 -0.69
CA MET A 6 -4.38 24.25 -0.42
C MET A 6 -5.28 23.04 -0.14
N ASN A 7 -6.36 23.23 0.61
CA ASN A 7 -7.32 22.17 0.88
C ASN A 7 -8.01 21.71 -0.40
N SER A 8 -8.33 22.64 -1.31
CA SER A 8 -8.92 22.34 -2.60
C SER A 8 -7.99 21.52 -3.48
N GLU A 9 -6.71 21.87 -3.52
CA GLU A 9 -5.70 21.14 -4.29
C GLU A 9 -5.46 19.74 -3.70
N ILE A 10 -5.43 19.61 -2.38
CA ILE A 10 -5.29 18.33 -1.69
C ILE A 10 -6.52 17.46 -1.96
N ASP A 11 -7.72 18.04 -1.96
CA ASP A 11 -8.96 17.33 -2.26
C ASP A 11 -8.97 16.80 -3.70
N ASP A 12 -8.41 17.58 -4.65
CA ASP A 12 -8.33 17.16 -6.06
C ASP A 12 -7.30 16.03 -6.26
N ILE A 13 -6.22 16.00 -5.45
CA ILE A 13 -5.13 15.04 -5.60
C ILE A 13 -5.34 13.82 -4.73
N GLY A 14 -5.89 13.99 -3.53
CA GLY A 14 -6.03 12.89 -2.57
C GLY A 14 -6.92 13.26 -1.39
N GLY A 15 -7.91 14.12 -1.63
CA GLY A 15 -8.84 14.54 -0.59
C GLY A 15 -9.52 13.36 0.07
N GLY A 16 -9.64 13.41 1.39
CA GLY A 16 -10.23 12.35 2.17
C GLY A 16 -9.28 11.25 2.57
N GLN A 17 -8.01 11.33 2.20
CA GLN A 17 -7.02 10.35 2.66
C GLN A 17 -6.60 10.64 4.09
N ILE A 18 -6.57 9.59 4.91
CA ILE A 18 -6.23 9.63 6.32
C ILE A 18 -5.18 8.54 6.56
N ALA A 19 -4.15 8.85 7.32
CA ALA A 19 -3.19 7.85 7.79
C ALA A 19 -3.29 7.76 9.31
N ILE A 20 -3.31 6.54 9.83
CA ILE A 20 -3.24 6.29 11.26
C ILE A 20 -2.00 5.43 11.50
N SER A 21 -1.16 5.87 12.43
CA SER A 21 0.04 5.15 12.78
C SER A 21 0.11 4.93 14.29
N VAL A 22 0.89 3.92 14.66
CA VAL A 22 1.18 3.64 16.06
C VAL A 22 2.10 4.74 16.58
N SER A 23 1.78 5.27 17.75
CA SER A 23 2.57 6.35 18.35
C SER A 23 3.72 5.80 19.21
N ASP A 24 4.59 6.70 19.64
CA ASP A 24 5.69 6.37 20.57
C ASP A 24 5.19 5.90 21.94
N GLU A 25 3.92 6.15 22.26
CA GLU A 25 3.32 5.68 23.52
C GLU A 25 3.08 4.18 23.52
N ALA A 26 2.95 3.55 22.34
CA ALA A 26 2.81 2.12 22.21
C ALA A 26 4.17 1.45 22.42
N GLN A 27 4.25 0.52 23.36
CA GLN A 27 5.52 -0.05 23.83
C GLN A 27 5.80 -1.44 23.23
N THR A 28 4.78 -2.13 22.74
CA THR A 28 4.91 -3.52 22.27
C THR A 28 4.15 -3.72 20.96
N ASP A 29 4.51 -4.80 20.25
CA ASP A 29 3.84 -5.21 19.01
C ASP A 29 2.35 -5.54 19.22
N GLU A 30 1.95 -5.88 20.45
CA GLU A 30 0.55 -6.17 20.79
C GLU A 30 -0.34 -4.95 20.60
N GLU A 31 0.23 -3.77 20.60
CA GLU A 31 -0.48 -2.50 20.44
C GLU A 31 -0.52 -2.04 18.98
N TRP A 32 0.11 -2.80 18.09
CA TRP A 32 0.13 -2.47 16.66
C TRP A 32 -1.20 -2.82 16.00
N ILE A 33 -1.40 -2.25 14.83
CA ILE A 33 -2.61 -2.46 14.04
C ILE A 33 -2.58 -3.86 13.43
N THR A 34 -3.66 -4.62 13.63
CA THR A 34 -3.72 -6.00 13.13
C THR A 34 -4.51 -6.07 11.81
N ALA A 35 -4.39 -7.21 11.12
CA ALA A 35 -5.19 -7.47 9.93
C ALA A 35 -6.70 -7.43 10.25
N ASP A 36 -7.11 -7.92 11.42
CA ASP A 36 -8.51 -7.84 11.86
C ASP A 36 -8.94 -6.38 12.08
N ASP A 37 -8.05 -5.54 12.59
CA ASP A 37 -8.31 -4.11 12.72
C ASP A 37 -8.54 -3.46 11.36
N VAL A 38 -7.76 -3.84 10.35
CA VAL A 38 -7.93 -3.33 8.99
C VAL A 38 -9.33 -3.64 8.48
N GLU A 39 -9.81 -4.86 8.68
CA GLU A 39 -11.16 -5.24 8.26
C GLU A 39 -12.24 -4.48 9.05
N ALA A 40 -12.02 -4.24 10.34
CA ALA A 40 -12.93 -3.45 11.15
C ALA A 40 -13.00 -1.99 10.67
N ILE A 41 -11.86 -1.41 10.29
CA ILE A 41 -11.80 -0.05 9.75
C ILE A 41 -12.53 0.01 8.40
N ARG A 42 -12.36 -1.00 7.55
CA ARG A 42 -13.04 -1.05 6.24
C ARG A 42 -14.57 -1.01 6.39
N ALA A 43 -15.08 -1.49 7.52
CA ALA A 43 -16.52 -1.53 7.80
C ALA A 43 -17.07 -0.24 8.41
N VAL A 44 -16.22 0.75 8.72
CA VAL A 44 -16.66 2.01 9.29
C VAL A 44 -17.41 2.83 8.25
N ASP A 45 -18.57 3.38 8.64
CA ASP A 45 -19.33 4.27 7.76
C ASP A 45 -18.48 5.48 7.37
N GLY A 46 -18.41 5.74 6.07
CA GLY A 46 -17.62 6.85 5.55
C GLY A 46 -16.23 6.45 5.09
N ILE A 47 -15.81 5.20 5.29
CA ILE A 47 -14.55 4.67 4.78
C ILE A 47 -14.83 3.93 3.48
N GLU A 48 -14.18 4.34 2.40
CA GLU A 48 -14.31 3.72 1.08
C GLU A 48 -13.30 2.61 0.85
N GLY A 49 -12.17 2.67 1.53
CA GLY A 49 -11.14 1.64 1.43
C GLY A 49 -10.00 1.88 2.39
N VAL A 50 -9.22 0.83 2.64
CA VAL A 50 -8.08 0.86 3.56
C VAL A 50 -6.91 0.13 2.89
N ASN A 51 -5.71 0.70 3.00
CA ASN A 51 -4.51 0.06 2.51
C ASN A 51 -3.45 -0.01 3.60
N VAL A 52 -2.65 -1.04 3.53
CA VAL A 52 -1.44 -1.19 4.31
C VAL A 52 -0.26 -1.08 3.33
N SER A 53 0.91 -0.75 3.83
CA SER A 53 2.11 -0.68 3.01
C SER A 53 3.28 -1.11 3.86
N ASP A 54 3.90 -2.21 3.46
CA ASP A 54 5.09 -2.73 4.11
C ASP A 54 6.08 -3.13 3.03
N SER A 55 7.34 -2.77 3.16
CA SER A 55 8.31 -2.92 2.07
C SER A 55 9.52 -3.74 2.53
N PHE A 56 9.95 -4.65 1.67
CA PHE A 56 11.13 -5.47 1.88
C PHE A 56 11.98 -5.51 0.62
N SER A 57 13.28 -5.64 0.82
CA SER A 57 14.23 -5.74 -0.30
C SER A 57 14.28 -7.18 -0.81
N GLY A 58 14.31 -7.32 -2.11
CA GLY A 58 14.48 -8.59 -2.79
C GLY A 58 15.31 -8.41 -4.05
N GLU A 59 15.40 -9.46 -4.84
CA GLU A 59 16.13 -9.41 -6.11
C GLU A 59 15.51 -10.36 -7.11
N THR A 60 15.74 -10.07 -8.38
CA THR A 60 15.32 -10.93 -9.49
C THR A 60 16.35 -10.88 -10.61
N THR A 61 16.31 -11.90 -11.44
CA THR A 61 17.10 -11.96 -12.68
C THR A 61 16.14 -12.20 -13.83
N THR A 62 16.30 -11.41 -14.88
CA THR A 62 15.55 -11.56 -16.13
C THR A 62 16.55 -11.63 -17.29
N GLY A 63 16.06 -11.77 -18.51
CA GLY A 63 16.90 -11.68 -19.70
C GLY A 63 17.64 -10.36 -19.85
N LYS A 64 17.20 -9.32 -19.14
CA LYS A 64 17.84 -8.00 -19.14
C LYS A 64 18.92 -7.85 -18.07
N GLY A 65 19.07 -8.81 -17.16
CA GLY A 65 20.09 -8.80 -16.12
C GLY A 65 19.53 -8.99 -14.72
N ASN A 66 20.34 -8.58 -13.75
CA ASN A 66 20.01 -8.67 -12.32
C ASN A 66 19.45 -7.34 -11.85
N PHE A 67 18.39 -7.41 -11.04
CA PHE A 67 17.71 -6.22 -10.52
C PHE A 67 17.49 -6.34 -9.02
N SER A 68 17.73 -5.24 -8.32
CA SER A 68 17.24 -5.08 -6.95
C SER A 68 15.74 -4.77 -7.00
N LEU A 69 14.99 -5.42 -6.11
CA LEU A 69 13.56 -5.21 -6.01
C LEU A 69 13.21 -4.57 -4.67
N MET A 70 12.19 -3.74 -4.68
CA MET A 70 11.45 -3.37 -3.50
C MET A 70 10.08 -4.02 -3.59
N LEU A 71 9.81 -4.97 -2.69
CA LEU A 71 8.50 -5.58 -2.59
C LEU A 71 7.66 -4.74 -1.65
N THR A 72 6.52 -4.28 -2.13
CA THR A 72 5.57 -3.54 -1.30
C THR A 72 4.33 -4.39 -1.12
N GLY A 73 4.11 -4.84 0.12
CA GLY A 73 2.93 -5.61 0.48
C GLY A 73 1.76 -4.68 0.76
N GLU A 74 0.64 -4.95 0.12
CA GLU A 74 -0.52 -4.07 0.16
C GLU A 74 -1.80 -4.85 0.43
N GLY A 75 -2.83 -4.12 0.85
CA GLY A 75 -4.14 -4.68 1.15
C GLY A 75 -5.09 -4.70 -0.04
N PRO A 76 -6.35 -5.09 0.21
CA PRO A 76 -7.32 -5.30 -0.87
C PRO A 76 -7.78 -4.03 -1.59
N ASP A 77 -7.61 -2.86 -0.98
CA ASP A 77 -8.04 -1.59 -1.57
C ASP A 77 -6.85 -0.78 -2.11
N ALA A 78 -5.75 -1.45 -2.44
CA ALA A 78 -4.52 -0.78 -2.88
C ALA A 78 -4.73 0.07 -4.14
N LYS A 79 -5.50 -0.43 -5.09
CA LYS A 79 -5.80 0.34 -6.31
C LYS A 79 -6.44 1.67 -5.99
N LEU A 80 -7.41 1.69 -5.09
CA LEU A 80 -8.10 2.91 -4.68
C LEU A 80 -7.16 3.87 -3.98
N LEU A 81 -6.44 3.39 -2.97
CA LEU A 81 -5.58 4.24 -2.15
C LEU A 81 -4.39 4.79 -2.93
N ASN A 82 -3.86 4.02 -3.86
CA ASN A 82 -2.77 4.47 -4.73
C ASN A 82 -3.26 5.32 -5.90
N ASN A 83 -4.58 5.43 -6.06
CA ASN A 83 -5.20 6.11 -7.20
C ASN A 83 -4.58 5.60 -8.51
N ALA A 84 -4.47 4.29 -8.63
CA ALA A 84 -3.77 3.65 -9.72
C ALA A 84 -4.60 3.65 -11.00
N THR A 85 -3.93 3.95 -12.13
CA THR A 85 -4.52 3.82 -13.46
C THR A 85 -3.93 2.58 -14.11
N MET A 86 -4.79 1.64 -14.51
CA MET A 86 -4.34 0.40 -15.13
C MET A 86 -4.05 0.65 -16.61
N LYS A 87 -2.86 0.26 -17.04
CA LYS A 87 -2.51 0.23 -18.46
C LYS A 87 -2.83 -1.12 -19.07
N HIS A 88 -2.54 -2.19 -18.36
CA HIS A 88 -2.83 -3.56 -18.76
C HIS A 88 -3.32 -4.35 -17.54
N GLY A 89 -4.23 -5.29 -17.77
CA GLY A 89 -4.66 -6.21 -16.73
C GLY A 89 -5.42 -5.55 -15.59
N VAL A 90 -5.33 -6.15 -14.41
CA VAL A 90 -6.09 -5.73 -13.22
C VAL A 90 -5.17 -5.64 -12.00
N TYR A 91 -5.56 -4.81 -11.05
CA TYR A 91 -4.91 -4.80 -9.74
C TYR A 91 -5.46 -5.95 -8.91
N PHE A 92 -4.63 -6.52 -8.03
CA PHE A 92 -5.15 -7.55 -7.12
C PHE A 92 -6.12 -6.92 -6.12
N GLY A 93 -7.05 -7.73 -5.64
CA GLY A 93 -8.08 -7.30 -4.71
C GLY A 93 -8.21 -8.25 -3.52
N GLU A 94 -9.41 -8.29 -2.97
CA GLU A 94 -9.70 -9.03 -1.73
C GLU A 94 -9.38 -10.52 -1.82
N ASN A 95 -9.77 -11.19 -2.91
CA ASN A 95 -9.54 -12.62 -3.06
C ASN A 95 -8.06 -12.97 -3.05
N GLU A 96 -7.25 -12.20 -3.75
CA GLU A 96 -5.82 -12.42 -3.86
C GLU A 96 -5.12 -12.18 -2.52
N VAL A 97 -5.59 -11.19 -1.77
CA VAL A 97 -5.06 -10.93 -0.42
C VAL A 97 -5.46 -12.05 0.54
N GLN A 98 -6.74 -12.46 0.54
CA GLN A 98 -7.22 -13.51 1.43
C GLN A 98 -6.53 -14.85 1.18
N GLU A 99 -6.29 -15.18 -0.08
CA GLU A 99 -5.71 -16.46 -0.48
C GLU A 99 -4.19 -16.42 -0.59
N ALA A 100 -3.56 -15.28 -0.32
CA ALA A 100 -2.11 -15.08 -0.45
C ALA A 100 -1.60 -15.55 -1.82
N LYS A 101 -2.26 -15.10 -2.87
CA LYS A 101 -1.92 -15.53 -4.24
C LYS A 101 -0.58 -14.96 -4.68
N ASN A 102 0.15 -15.76 -5.45
CA ASN A 102 1.45 -15.36 -5.97
C ASN A 102 1.27 -14.49 -7.21
N VAL A 103 0.81 -13.27 -7.00
CA VAL A 103 0.56 -12.27 -8.04
C VAL A 103 1.26 -10.97 -7.68
N CYS A 104 1.53 -10.16 -8.70
CA CYS A 104 2.12 -8.85 -8.49
C CYS A 104 1.61 -7.84 -9.52
N VAL A 105 1.74 -6.58 -9.17
CA VAL A 105 1.46 -5.42 -10.03
C VAL A 105 2.70 -4.55 -10.06
N LEU A 106 3.01 -3.99 -11.20
CA LEU A 106 4.13 -3.06 -11.32
C LEU A 106 3.79 -1.97 -12.35
N SER A 107 4.58 -0.90 -12.33
CA SER A 107 4.40 0.20 -13.29
C SER A 107 4.90 -0.21 -14.69
N ASP A 108 4.42 0.51 -15.70
CA ASP A 108 4.89 0.33 -17.09
C ASP A 108 6.38 0.61 -17.22
N ALA A 109 6.89 1.61 -16.53
CA ALA A 109 8.32 1.95 -16.55
C ALA A 109 9.16 0.81 -15.96
N ASP A 110 8.73 0.24 -14.82
CA ASP A 110 9.44 -0.87 -14.20
C ASP A 110 9.33 -2.16 -15.02
N ALA A 111 8.19 -2.40 -15.66
CA ALA A 111 8.02 -3.52 -16.57
C ALA A 111 9.02 -3.44 -17.74
N LYS A 112 9.19 -2.25 -18.31
CA LYS A 112 10.17 -2.04 -19.39
C LYS A 112 11.60 -2.27 -18.93
N ARG A 113 11.92 -1.88 -17.70
CA ARG A 113 13.24 -2.16 -17.12
C ARG A 113 13.50 -3.66 -17.01
N LEU A 114 12.53 -4.41 -16.47
CA LEU A 114 12.69 -5.85 -16.25
C LEU A 114 12.66 -6.66 -17.55
N PHE A 115 11.83 -6.29 -18.51
CA PHE A 115 11.51 -7.14 -19.65
C PHE A 115 11.71 -6.48 -21.02
N GLY A 116 11.95 -5.17 -21.04
CA GLY A 116 12.06 -4.43 -22.31
C GLY A 116 10.73 -4.05 -22.92
N THR A 117 9.61 -4.39 -22.28
CA THR A 117 8.26 -4.11 -22.75
C THR A 117 7.34 -3.98 -21.55
N ASP A 118 6.20 -3.29 -21.69
CA ASP A 118 5.16 -3.26 -20.67
C ASP A 118 4.02 -4.25 -20.94
N ASP A 119 4.08 -4.98 -22.04
CA ASP A 119 3.11 -6.04 -22.38
C ASP A 119 3.53 -7.34 -21.68
N VAL A 120 3.34 -7.39 -20.36
CA VAL A 120 3.92 -8.43 -19.50
C VAL A 120 2.89 -9.15 -18.63
N VAL A 121 1.58 -8.84 -18.78
CA VAL A 121 0.54 -9.53 -18.00
C VAL A 121 0.58 -11.03 -18.32
N GLY A 122 0.61 -11.85 -17.27
CA GLY A 122 0.72 -13.29 -17.39
C GLY A 122 2.16 -13.82 -17.35
N MET A 123 3.15 -12.94 -17.46
CA MET A 123 4.57 -13.33 -17.26
C MET A 123 4.84 -13.45 -15.77
N THR A 124 5.92 -14.15 -15.42
CA THR A 124 6.33 -14.33 -14.04
C THR A 124 7.62 -13.57 -13.72
N VAL A 125 7.70 -13.13 -12.47
CA VAL A 125 8.92 -12.57 -11.88
C VAL A 125 9.35 -13.55 -10.80
N ASP A 126 10.57 -14.07 -10.92
CA ASP A 126 11.14 -14.92 -9.88
C ASP A 126 11.80 -14.04 -8.84
N VAL A 127 11.15 -13.94 -7.68
CA VAL A 127 11.58 -13.06 -6.60
C VAL A 127 12.33 -13.85 -5.56
N ASN A 128 13.56 -13.44 -5.29
CA ASN A 128 14.32 -13.93 -4.15
C ASN A 128 14.29 -12.89 -3.04
N CYS A 129 13.86 -13.30 -1.85
CA CYS A 129 13.78 -12.44 -0.69
C CYS A 129 14.15 -13.30 0.53
N TYR A 130 15.20 -12.90 1.26
CA TYR A 130 15.69 -13.64 2.42
C TYR A 130 16.00 -15.11 2.14
N GLY A 131 16.52 -15.40 0.94
CA GLY A 131 16.88 -16.75 0.54
C GLY A 131 15.72 -17.62 0.06
N LEU A 132 14.50 -17.14 0.10
CA LEU A 132 13.33 -17.81 -0.45
C LEU A 132 13.03 -17.27 -1.83
N THR A 133 12.74 -18.15 -2.78
CA THR A 133 12.36 -17.75 -4.14
C THR A 133 10.92 -18.15 -4.40
N LYS A 134 10.14 -17.20 -4.90
CA LYS A 134 8.77 -17.43 -5.38
C LYS A 134 8.61 -16.85 -6.76
N SER A 135 7.87 -17.55 -7.61
CA SER A 135 7.47 -17.01 -8.92
C SER A 135 6.15 -16.28 -8.76
N LEU A 136 6.15 -14.99 -9.01
CA LEU A 136 4.95 -14.17 -8.94
C LEU A 136 4.47 -13.86 -10.35
N ARG A 137 3.19 -14.11 -10.59
CA ARG A 137 2.56 -13.80 -11.89
C ARG A 137 2.17 -12.34 -11.93
N ILE A 138 2.53 -11.64 -12.98
CA ILE A 138 2.10 -10.25 -13.19
C ILE A 138 0.63 -10.27 -13.60
N CYS A 139 -0.23 -9.71 -12.75
CA CYS A 139 -1.66 -9.61 -13.02
C CYS A 139 -2.06 -8.25 -13.58
N GLY A 140 -1.25 -7.23 -13.38
CA GLY A 140 -1.55 -5.89 -13.86
C GLY A 140 -0.33 -5.01 -14.01
N VAL A 141 -0.44 -4.05 -14.90
CA VAL A 141 0.57 -3.03 -15.15
C VAL A 141 -0.12 -1.67 -15.00
N THR A 142 0.44 -0.83 -14.16
CA THR A 142 -0.09 0.52 -13.95
C THR A 142 0.66 1.53 -14.81
N THR A 143 0.01 2.64 -15.11
CA THR A 143 0.66 3.79 -15.70
C THR A 143 1.45 4.50 -14.62
N GLN A 144 2.75 4.70 -14.83
CA GLN A 144 3.55 5.47 -13.88
C GLN A 144 3.08 6.92 -13.88
N LYS A 145 2.79 7.44 -12.68
CA LYS A 145 2.34 8.81 -12.54
C LYS A 145 3.53 9.76 -12.50
N GLU A 146 3.48 10.77 -13.37
CA GLU A 146 4.36 11.91 -13.26
C GLU A 146 3.73 12.89 -12.26
N ASN A 147 4.36 13.04 -11.11
CA ASN A 147 4.04 14.14 -10.22
C ASN A 147 4.70 15.39 -10.80
N GLY A 148 3.89 16.37 -11.15
CA GLY A 148 4.32 17.56 -11.87
C GLY A 148 5.41 18.41 -11.21
N THR A 149 5.83 18.08 -9.97
CA THR A 149 6.91 18.77 -9.26
C THR A 149 8.14 17.90 -9.06
N PHE A 150 8.05 16.59 -9.28
CA PHE A 150 9.18 15.68 -9.12
C PHE A 150 9.44 14.97 -10.45
N VAL A 151 10.55 15.31 -11.06
CA VAL A 151 11.06 14.48 -12.14
C VAL A 151 11.56 13.20 -11.49
N SER A 152 10.88 12.12 -11.77
CA SER A 152 11.29 10.81 -11.32
C SER A 152 12.54 10.42 -12.08
N TYR A 153 13.71 10.60 -11.49
CA TYR A 153 14.96 10.13 -12.08
C TYR A 153 15.10 8.64 -11.83
N THR A 154 15.02 7.88 -12.91
CA THR A 154 15.39 6.48 -12.87
C THR A 154 16.88 6.40 -13.16
N TYR A 155 17.67 6.01 -12.18
CA TYR A 155 19.10 5.81 -12.36
C TYR A 155 19.41 4.31 -12.38
N GLU A 156 20.53 3.96 -12.98
CA GLU A 156 21.00 2.58 -13.00
C GLU A 156 21.21 2.08 -11.57
N GLY A 157 20.65 0.90 -11.26
CA GLY A 157 20.71 0.34 -9.91
C GLY A 157 19.57 0.74 -9.00
N MET A 158 18.67 1.63 -9.43
CA MET A 158 17.48 1.95 -8.68
C MET A 158 16.59 0.71 -8.54
N PRO A 159 16.11 0.36 -7.34
CA PRO A 159 15.24 -0.81 -7.19
C PRO A 159 13.99 -0.70 -8.05
N VAL A 160 13.57 -1.83 -8.61
CA VAL A 160 12.27 -1.96 -9.25
C VAL A 160 11.24 -2.25 -8.17
N THR A 161 10.16 -1.50 -8.15
CA THR A 161 9.08 -1.74 -7.18
C THR A 161 8.07 -2.69 -7.76
N ILE A 162 7.75 -3.75 -7.01
CA ILE A 162 6.61 -4.62 -7.31
C ILE A 162 5.67 -4.63 -6.12
N ASN A 163 4.39 -4.53 -6.41
CA ASN A 163 3.33 -4.50 -5.42
C ASN A 163 2.70 -5.89 -5.35
N VAL A 164 2.60 -6.44 -4.15
CA VAL A 164 2.11 -7.80 -3.91
C VAL A 164 1.08 -7.77 -2.79
N PRO A 165 0.19 -8.77 -2.70
CA PRO A 165 -0.65 -8.89 -1.50
C PRO A 165 0.25 -9.01 -0.26
N TYR A 166 -0.10 -8.28 0.82
CA TYR A 166 0.73 -8.34 2.02
C TYR A 166 0.83 -9.76 2.57
N THR A 167 -0.22 -10.57 2.38
CA THR A 167 -0.24 -11.97 2.80
C THR A 167 0.77 -12.82 2.02
N THR A 168 0.92 -12.54 0.74
CA THR A 168 1.96 -13.19 -0.09
C THR A 168 3.35 -12.78 0.39
N MET A 169 3.54 -11.51 0.72
CA MET A 169 4.81 -11.02 1.25
C MET A 169 5.14 -11.67 2.59
N ASN A 170 4.15 -11.90 3.45
CA ASN A 170 4.35 -12.57 4.74
C ASN A 170 4.94 -13.97 4.58
N GLU A 171 4.65 -14.66 3.49
CA GLU A 171 5.22 -15.98 3.20
C GLU A 171 6.73 -15.94 2.95
N PHE A 172 7.23 -14.80 2.42
CA PHE A 172 8.68 -14.60 2.25
C PHE A 172 9.37 -14.27 3.58
N THR A 173 8.73 -13.43 4.37
CA THR A 173 9.39 -12.77 5.51
C THR A 173 9.09 -13.47 6.83
N GLY A 174 8.03 -14.26 6.89
CA GLY A 174 7.56 -14.86 8.13
C GLY A 174 6.99 -13.84 9.12
N VAL A 175 6.81 -12.60 8.70
CA VAL A 175 6.23 -11.55 9.53
C VAL A 175 4.73 -11.79 9.62
N SER A 176 4.17 -11.64 10.82
CA SER A 176 2.74 -11.80 11.05
C SER A 176 1.97 -10.53 10.68
N ASP A 177 0.65 -10.60 10.76
CA ASP A 177 -0.31 -9.60 10.27
C ASP A 177 -0.41 -8.39 11.20
N TYR A 178 0.71 -7.71 11.44
CA TYR A 178 0.79 -6.49 12.25
C TYR A 178 1.35 -5.35 11.41
N PHE A 179 0.74 -4.17 11.55
CA PHE A 179 1.12 -3.00 10.78
C PHE A 179 1.39 -1.82 11.70
N PHE A 180 2.45 -1.08 11.38
CA PHE A 180 2.75 0.16 12.08
C PHE A 180 1.80 1.29 11.67
N SER A 181 1.32 1.26 10.43
CA SER A 181 0.49 2.33 9.88
C SER A 181 -0.47 1.77 8.85
N VAL A 182 -1.63 2.42 8.73
CA VAL A 182 -2.61 2.15 7.69
C VAL A 182 -3.05 3.47 7.08
N THR A 183 -3.39 3.44 5.80
CA THR A 183 -4.00 4.56 5.11
C THR A 183 -5.42 4.20 4.74
N MET A 184 -6.28 5.19 4.70
CA MET A 184 -7.68 4.96 4.36
C MET A 184 -8.20 6.12 3.52
N GLN A 185 -9.19 5.81 2.70
CA GLN A 185 -9.90 6.79 1.90
C GLN A 185 -11.26 7.01 2.53
N ALA A 186 -11.51 8.23 3.01
CA ALA A 186 -12.83 8.62 3.47
C ALA A 186 -13.64 9.18 2.31
N ASP A 187 -14.96 9.07 2.41
CA ASP A 187 -15.89 9.71 1.50
C ASP A 187 -15.58 11.22 1.49
N LYS A 188 -15.37 11.77 0.30
CA LYS A 188 -14.98 13.17 0.13
C LYS A 188 -16.08 14.15 0.55
N SER A 189 -17.32 13.69 0.65
CA SER A 189 -18.43 14.53 1.12
C SER A 189 -18.42 14.70 2.65
N LEU A 190 -17.62 13.92 3.37
CA LEU A 190 -17.55 13.93 4.81
C LEU A 190 -16.34 14.72 5.29
N ASN A 191 -16.40 15.17 6.56
CA ASN A 191 -15.26 15.79 7.21
C ASN A 191 -14.26 14.69 7.60
N SER A 192 -13.05 14.77 7.03
CA SER A 192 -12.01 13.74 7.24
C SER A 192 -11.62 13.61 8.71
N GLN A 193 -11.59 14.71 9.46
CA GLN A 193 -11.24 14.67 10.86
C GLN A 193 -12.29 13.92 11.69
N ASP A 194 -13.57 14.10 11.38
CA ASP A 194 -14.65 13.39 12.07
C ASP A 194 -14.57 11.89 11.79
N VAL A 195 -14.28 11.50 10.55
CA VAL A 195 -14.09 10.10 10.17
C VAL A 195 -12.86 9.53 10.88
N ALA A 196 -11.76 10.27 10.89
CA ALA A 196 -10.54 9.86 11.59
C ALA A 196 -10.78 9.64 13.08
N ASP A 197 -11.53 10.53 13.73
CA ASP A 197 -11.86 10.40 15.14
C ASP A 197 -12.69 9.13 15.42
N LYS A 198 -13.61 8.79 14.53
CA LYS A 198 -14.38 7.55 14.64
C LYS A 198 -13.48 6.32 14.56
N VAL A 199 -12.52 6.34 13.65
CA VAL A 199 -11.59 5.22 13.47
C VAL A 199 -10.66 5.08 14.68
N VAL A 200 -10.13 6.19 15.20
CA VAL A 200 -9.30 6.17 16.41
C VAL A 200 -10.08 5.61 17.60
N LYS A 201 -11.31 6.04 17.78
CA LYS A 201 -12.15 5.52 18.86
C LYS A 201 -12.43 4.02 18.72
N LEU A 202 -12.65 3.57 17.49
CA LEU A 202 -12.80 2.15 17.20
C LEU A 202 -11.54 1.38 17.58
N MET A 203 -10.38 1.89 17.19
CA MET A 203 -9.09 1.26 17.49
C MET A 203 -8.83 1.22 18.99
N GLU A 204 -9.09 2.31 19.68
CA GLU A 204 -8.93 2.37 21.14
C GLU A 204 -9.84 1.38 21.86
N LYS A 205 -11.07 1.23 21.38
CA LYS A 205 -12.01 0.27 21.94
C LYS A 205 -11.55 -1.17 21.69
N ARG A 206 -11.09 -1.47 20.46
CA ARG A 206 -10.63 -2.80 20.11
C ARG A 206 -9.38 -3.21 20.90
N HIS A 207 -8.48 -2.26 21.15
CA HIS A 207 -7.24 -2.48 21.89
C HIS A 207 -7.35 -2.19 23.38
N GLN A 208 -8.52 -1.77 23.85
CA GLN A 208 -8.77 -1.45 25.26
C GLN A 208 -7.75 -0.45 25.82
N CYS A 209 -7.50 0.62 25.05
CA CYS A 209 -6.46 1.59 25.36
C CYS A 209 -6.95 3.04 25.29
N ALA A 210 -8.23 3.28 25.64
CA ALA A 210 -8.78 4.63 25.63
C ALA A 210 -7.96 5.55 26.53
N GLY A 211 -7.57 6.70 26.00
CA GLY A 211 -6.78 7.68 26.72
C GLY A 211 -5.27 7.45 26.73
N GLU A 212 -4.78 6.36 26.14
CA GLU A 212 -3.35 6.03 26.12
C GLU A 212 -2.62 6.64 24.93
N ASP A 213 -3.33 7.21 23.97
CA ASP A 213 -2.78 7.87 22.77
C ASP A 213 -1.85 6.95 21.93
N TYR A 214 -2.19 5.68 21.82
CA TYR A 214 -1.39 4.72 21.05
C TYR A 214 -1.49 4.93 19.55
N PHE A 215 -2.53 5.63 19.06
CA PHE A 215 -2.77 5.82 17.64
C PHE A 215 -2.77 7.31 17.30
N GLN A 216 -1.95 7.68 16.31
CA GLN A 216 -1.84 9.06 15.84
C GLN A 216 -2.44 9.18 14.46
N VAL A 217 -3.17 10.27 14.24
CA VAL A 217 -3.77 10.59 12.94
C VAL A 217 -2.85 11.55 12.21
N GLN A 218 -2.55 11.23 10.96
CA GLN A 218 -1.99 12.16 10.00
C GLN A 218 -3.05 12.36 8.93
N SER A 219 -3.65 13.53 8.90
CA SER A 219 -4.56 13.89 7.84
C SER A 219 -3.82 14.82 6.87
N PHE A 220 -3.88 14.47 5.60
CA PHE A 220 -3.36 15.33 4.56
C PHE A 220 -4.41 16.39 4.27
N GLN A 221 -4.32 17.50 4.96
CA GLN A 221 -5.18 18.66 4.72
C GLN A 221 -4.36 19.83 4.22
#